data_2d2bd9406fc662d63d50af493fca958b
#
_entry.id   2d2bd9406fc662d63d50af493fca958b
#
_cell.length_a   1.000
_cell.length_b   1.000
_cell.length_c   1.000
_cell.angle_alpha   90.00
_cell.angle_beta   90.00
_cell.angle_gamma   90.00
#
_symmetry.space_group_name_H-M   'P 1'
#
loop_
_entity.id
_entity.type
_entity.pdbx_description
1 polymer ?
#
loop_
_entity_poly.entity_id
_entity_poly.type
_entity_poly.pdbx_seq_one_letter_code
_entity_poly.pdbx_strand_id
1 'polypeptide(L)'
;MLSKYRGSMLSHVKLASNHERPRLAIIAHDGKKADLVAFATFNRSRLQEYDIIATGATGDLLRDKVGLDVERVTSGPHGGDVQIASRVVEGDVDAVLFMVDPLDKHPHDPDIQTLLRICNVCNIPLATNIATADVLISSPLLLEFRAAAS
;
A
#
# COMPACT_ATOMS: atom_id res chain seq x y z
N MET A 1 -11.16 12.01 -20.32
CA MET A 1 -10.95 10.57 -20.13
C MET A 1 -10.80 10.18 -18.66
N LEU A 2 -9.91 10.84 -17.92
CA LEU A 2 -9.74 10.59 -16.48
C LEU A 2 -10.98 10.92 -15.65
N SER A 3 -11.73 11.96 -15.99
CA SER A 3 -12.94 12.35 -15.26
C SER A 3 -14.05 11.29 -15.29
N LYS A 4 -14.10 10.47 -16.35
CA LYS A 4 -15.10 9.41 -16.50
C LYS A 4 -14.85 8.23 -15.54
N TYR A 5 -13.59 7.93 -15.28
CA TYR A 5 -13.20 6.88 -14.32
C TYR A 5 -13.16 7.40 -12.89
N ARG A 6 -12.82 8.67 -12.71
CA ARG A 6 -12.75 9.33 -11.41
C ARG A 6 -14.08 9.27 -10.66
N GLY A 7 -15.21 9.50 -11.34
CA GLY A 7 -16.53 9.44 -10.72
C GLY A 7 -16.87 8.06 -10.15
N SER A 8 -16.55 6.98 -10.90
CA SER A 8 -16.79 5.61 -10.46
C SER A 8 -15.88 5.22 -9.29
N MET A 9 -14.61 5.61 -9.32
CA MET A 9 -13.67 5.32 -8.24
C MET A 9 -14.00 6.09 -6.96
N LEU A 10 -14.40 7.34 -7.09
CA LEU A 10 -14.76 8.20 -5.96
C LEU A 10 -15.96 7.68 -5.18
N SER A 11 -16.93 7.04 -5.84
CA SER A 11 -18.08 6.46 -5.14
C SER A 11 -17.69 5.31 -4.21
N HIS A 12 -16.60 4.61 -4.51
CA HIS A 12 -16.06 3.55 -3.65
C HIS A 12 -15.16 4.12 -2.53
N VAL A 13 -14.33 5.09 -2.84
CA VAL A 13 -13.41 5.73 -1.89
C VAL A 13 -14.18 6.55 -0.86
N LYS A 14 -15.27 7.19 -1.26
CA LYS A 14 -16.04 8.11 -0.40
C LYS A 14 -16.68 7.46 0.81
N LEU A 15 -16.96 6.17 0.75
CA LEU A 15 -17.58 5.44 1.85
C LEU A 15 -16.61 5.12 2.98
N ALA A 16 -15.36 5.48 2.84
CA ALA A 16 -14.35 4.70 3.45
C ALA A 16 -13.45 5.42 4.43
N SER A 17 -13.03 6.62 4.26
CA SER A 17 -12.07 7.13 5.21
C SER A 17 -12.26 8.59 5.57
N ASN A 18 -12.22 8.84 6.88
CA ASN A 18 -12.10 10.15 7.47
C ASN A 18 -10.67 10.68 7.45
N HIS A 19 -9.77 10.07 6.66
CA HIS A 19 -8.38 10.48 6.60
C HIS A 19 -8.18 11.65 5.66
N GLU A 20 -7.50 12.67 6.11
CA GLU A 20 -7.17 13.85 5.30
C GLU A 20 -6.17 13.53 4.20
N ARG A 21 -5.35 12.48 4.41
CA ARG A 21 -4.28 12.05 3.50
C ARG A 21 -4.59 10.66 2.98
N PRO A 22 -4.24 10.36 1.71
CA PRO A 22 -4.41 8.98 1.23
C PRO A 22 -3.53 8.04 2.03
N ARG A 23 -4.09 6.86 2.32
CA ARG A 23 -3.39 5.83 3.08
C ARG A 23 -2.80 4.80 2.14
N LEU A 24 -1.51 4.55 2.32
CA LEU A 24 -0.72 3.63 1.53
C LEU A 24 -0.27 2.47 2.41
N ALA A 25 -0.63 1.25 2.04
CA ALA A 25 -0.12 0.06 2.70
C ALA A 25 1.16 -0.40 2.02
N ILE A 26 2.18 -0.74 2.80
CA ILE A 26 3.47 -1.21 2.27
C ILE A 26 3.83 -2.54 2.92
N ILE A 27 4.09 -3.54 2.08
CA ILE A 27 4.49 -4.88 2.49
C ILE A 27 5.69 -5.28 1.63
N ALA A 28 6.67 -5.95 2.22
CA ALA A 28 7.79 -6.51 1.48
C ALA A 28 8.20 -7.85 2.06
N HIS A 29 8.36 -8.84 1.20
CA HIS A 29 9.01 -10.10 1.58
C HIS A 29 10.47 -9.86 1.94
N ASP A 30 11.06 -10.77 2.73
CA ASP A 30 12.43 -10.60 3.24
C ASP A 30 13.44 -10.34 2.12
N GLY A 31 13.36 -11.08 1.03
CA GLY A 31 14.24 -10.91 -0.13
C GLY A 31 14.07 -9.59 -0.88
N LYS A 32 13.04 -8.82 -0.56
CA LYS A 32 12.74 -7.52 -1.20
C LYS A 32 12.91 -6.33 -0.27
N LYS A 33 13.25 -6.56 1.00
CA LYS A 33 13.35 -5.47 1.98
C LYS A 33 14.46 -4.47 1.67
N ALA A 34 15.62 -4.93 1.18
CA ALA A 34 16.70 -4.02 0.80
C ALA A 34 16.29 -3.11 -0.37
N ASP A 35 15.63 -3.66 -1.38
CA ASP A 35 15.12 -2.88 -2.51
C ASP A 35 14.05 -1.88 -2.06
N LEU A 36 13.19 -2.29 -1.13
CA LEU A 36 12.19 -1.40 -0.56
C LEU A 36 12.82 -0.21 0.16
N VAL A 37 13.85 -0.45 0.98
CA VAL A 37 14.55 0.62 1.70
C VAL A 37 15.17 1.62 0.72
N ALA A 38 15.80 1.13 -0.35
CA ALA A 38 16.37 2.00 -1.40
C ALA A 38 15.28 2.82 -2.09
N PHE A 39 14.18 2.18 -2.48
CA PHE A 39 13.03 2.84 -3.09
C PHE A 39 12.44 3.91 -2.17
N ALA A 40 12.20 3.56 -0.91
CA ALA A 40 11.59 4.46 0.06
C ALA A 40 12.49 5.64 0.40
N THR A 41 13.80 5.42 0.47
CA THR A 41 14.78 6.48 0.70
C THR A 41 14.77 7.48 -0.45
N PHE A 42 14.79 6.98 -1.68
CA PHE A 42 14.74 7.82 -2.88
C PHE A 42 13.42 8.61 -2.98
N ASN A 43 12.31 8.00 -2.60
CA ASN A 43 10.97 8.59 -2.70
C ASN A 43 10.47 9.15 -1.36
N ARG A 44 11.35 9.41 -0.41
CA ARG A 44 10.96 9.78 0.95
C ARG A 44 10.02 10.99 1.00
N SER A 45 10.31 12.05 0.26
CA SER A 45 9.48 13.26 0.25
C SER A 45 8.08 13.00 -0.31
N ARG A 46 7.96 12.14 -1.32
CA ARG A 46 6.64 11.75 -1.86
C ARG A 46 5.88 10.86 -0.90
N LEU A 47 6.58 9.92 -0.26
CA LEU A 47 5.95 9.01 0.71
C LEU A 47 5.45 9.75 1.96
N GLN A 48 6.07 10.85 2.33
CA GLN A 48 5.62 11.69 3.44
C GLN A 48 4.25 12.35 3.20
N GLU A 49 3.77 12.37 1.98
CA GLU A 49 2.44 12.90 1.65
C GLU A 49 1.32 11.88 1.93
N TYR A 50 1.67 10.65 2.30
CA TYR A 50 0.73 9.57 2.59
C TYR A 50 0.74 9.20 4.06
N ASP A 51 -0.41 8.75 4.57
CA ASP A 51 -0.44 7.98 5.81
C ASP A 51 -0.04 6.55 5.47
N ILE A 52 1.03 6.06 6.09
CA ILE A 52 1.59 4.75 5.76
C ILE A 52 1.22 3.74 6.83
N ILE A 53 0.72 2.58 6.37
CA ILE A 53 0.53 1.39 7.20
C ILE A 53 1.41 0.27 6.62
N ALA A 54 2.08 -0.49 7.47
CA ALA A 54 2.99 -1.55 7.03
C ALA A 54 2.96 -2.74 7.97
N THR A 55 3.26 -3.92 7.41
CA THR A 55 3.44 -5.13 8.22
C THR A 55 4.73 -5.07 9.02
N GLY A 56 4.74 -5.75 10.15
CA GLY A 56 5.77 -5.83 11.18
C GLY A 56 7.17 -5.35 10.82
N ALA A 57 8.02 -6.24 10.32
CA ALA A 57 9.42 -5.93 10.01
C ALA A 57 9.58 -4.86 8.91
N THR A 58 8.66 -4.81 7.95
CA THR A 58 8.64 -3.77 6.92
C THR A 58 8.44 -2.39 7.55
N GLY A 59 7.47 -2.29 8.46
CA GLY A 59 7.21 -1.04 9.19
C GLY A 59 8.41 -0.58 10.02
N ASP A 60 9.07 -1.51 10.69
CA ASP A 60 10.30 -1.20 11.46
C ASP A 60 11.40 -0.64 10.56
N LEU A 61 11.61 -1.22 9.39
CA LEU A 61 12.62 -0.74 8.43
C LEU A 61 12.30 0.66 7.89
N LEU A 62 11.06 0.90 7.54
CA LEU A 62 10.63 2.20 7.04
C LEU A 62 10.81 3.30 8.08
N ARG A 63 10.51 2.99 9.34
CA ARG A 63 10.70 3.91 10.45
C ARG A 63 12.19 4.11 10.75
N ASP A 64 12.94 3.03 10.95
CA ASP A 64 14.30 3.08 11.48
C ASP A 64 15.35 3.44 10.43
N LYS A 65 15.18 3.01 9.18
CA LYS A 65 16.14 3.23 8.09
C LYS A 65 15.78 4.41 7.19
N VAL A 66 14.51 4.70 7.03
CA VAL A 66 14.05 5.76 6.12
C VAL A 66 13.55 6.98 6.88
N GLY A 67 13.12 6.81 8.11
CA GLY A 67 12.62 7.93 8.92
C GLY A 67 11.19 8.33 8.56
N LEU A 68 10.37 7.37 8.13
CA LEU A 68 8.96 7.59 7.86
C LEU A 68 8.12 7.32 9.11
N ASP A 69 7.02 8.06 9.25
CA ASP A 69 6.02 7.77 10.26
C ASP A 69 5.09 6.68 9.73
N VAL A 70 5.00 5.55 10.43
CA VAL A 70 4.32 4.35 9.94
C VAL A 70 3.47 3.74 11.03
N GLU A 71 2.18 3.50 10.73
CA GLU A 71 1.34 2.61 11.54
C GLU A 71 1.73 1.16 11.24
N ARG A 72 2.08 0.41 12.28
CA ARG A 72 2.57 -0.95 12.11
C ARG A 72 1.48 -1.95 12.50
N VAL A 73 1.20 -2.92 11.60
CA VAL A 73 0.38 -4.08 11.92
C VAL A 73 1.27 -5.31 12.18
N THR A 74 0.66 -6.46 12.44
CA THR A 74 1.37 -7.72 12.68
C THR A 74 2.22 -8.10 11.46
N SER A 75 3.24 -8.93 11.67
CA SER A 75 4.07 -9.44 10.57
C SER A 75 3.23 -10.29 9.60
N GLY A 76 3.66 -10.36 8.33
CA GLY A 76 2.96 -11.11 7.30
C GLY A 76 2.62 -12.54 7.69
N PRO A 77 3.62 -13.38 8.11
CA PRO A 77 3.36 -14.77 8.50
C PRO A 77 2.41 -14.93 9.71
N HIS A 78 2.18 -13.89 10.47
CA HIS A 78 1.31 -13.90 11.65
C HIS A 78 -0.02 -13.17 11.40
N GLY A 79 -0.40 -12.99 10.13
CA GLY A 79 -1.69 -12.43 9.75
C GLY A 79 -1.67 -10.95 9.36
N GLY A 80 -0.51 -10.34 9.23
CA GLY A 80 -0.40 -8.93 8.83
C GLY A 80 -1.04 -8.65 7.47
N ASP A 81 -0.89 -9.55 6.51
CA ASP A 81 -1.47 -9.41 5.18
C ASP A 81 -3.01 -9.40 5.24
N VAL A 82 -3.59 -10.24 6.12
CA VAL A 82 -5.04 -10.29 6.35
C VAL A 82 -5.54 -9.01 7.01
N GLN A 83 -4.77 -8.45 7.94
CA GLN A 83 -5.11 -7.17 8.56
C GLN A 83 -5.15 -6.03 7.54
N ILE A 84 -4.18 -6.01 6.61
CA ILE A 84 -4.18 -5.03 5.51
C ILE A 84 -5.39 -5.27 4.59
N ALA A 85 -5.68 -6.52 4.22
CA ALA A 85 -6.82 -6.84 3.39
C ALA A 85 -8.14 -6.37 4.02
N SER A 86 -8.31 -6.55 5.32
CA SER A 86 -9.47 -6.06 6.06
C SER A 86 -9.59 -4.53 5.96
N ARG A 87 -8.49 -3.81 6.10
CA ARG A 87 -8.44 -2.35 5.99
C ARG A 87 -8.78 -1.88 4.56
N VAL A 88 -8.41 -2.66 3.56
CA VAL A 88 -8.80 -2.39 2.16
C VAL A 88 -10.31 -2.54 1.99
N VAL A 89 -10.89 -3.62 2.50
CA VAL A 89 -12.35 -3.85 2.43
C VAL A 89 -13.14 -2.73 3.11
N GLU A 90 -12.64 -2.25 4.23
CA GLU A 90 -13.26 -1.15 4.97
C GLU A 90 -13.07 0.21 4.28
N GLY A 91 -12.27 0.25 3.21
CA GLY A 91 -11.95 1.46 2.47
C GLY A 91 -10.99 2.39 3.18
N ASP A 92 -10.26 1.87 4.14
CA ASP A 92 -9.29 2.60 4.94
C ASP A 92 -7.88 2.58 4.35
N VAL A 93 -7.70 1.93 3.20
CA VAL A 93 -6.45 1.89 2.44
C VAL A 93 -6.76 2.24 0.99
N ASP A 94 -6.04 3.20 0.45
CA ASP A 94 -6.26 3.75 -0.89
C ASP A 94 -5.38 3.11 -1.96
N ALA A 95 -4.25 2.53 -1.57
CA ALA A 95 -3.34 1.81 -2.47
C ALA A 95 -2.45 0.85 -1.67
N VAL A 96 -1.95 -0.18 -2.34
CA VAL A 96 -1.05 -1.18 -1.74
C VAL A 96 0.21 -1.31 -2.58
N LEU A 97 1.37 -1.23 -1.92
CA LEU A 97 2.68 -1.61 -2.47
C LEU A 97 3.09 -2.92 -1.80
N PHE A 98 3.06 -4.00 -2.54
CA PHE A 98 3.42 -5.33 -2.04
C PHE A 98 4.62 -5.86 -2.83
N MET A 99 5.82 -5.70 -2.28
CA MET A 99 7.05 -6.17 -2.91
C MET A 99 7.16 -7.69 -2.74
N VAL A 100 6.63 -8.42 -3.72
CA VAL A 100 6.57 -9.88 -3.73
C VAL A 100 7.92 -10.45 -4.15
N ASP A 101 8.41 -11.44 -3.42
CA ASP A 101 9.55 -12.26 -3.85
C ASP A 101 9.02 -13.52 -4.56
N PRO A 102 9.12 -13.60 -5.89
CA PRO A 102 8.58 -14.75 -6.63
C PRO A 102 9.49 -15.98 -6.56
N LEU A 103 10.69 -15.83 -6.01
CA LEU A 103 11.69 -16.89 -5.97
C LEU A 103 11.75 -17.62 -4.62
N ASP A 104 10.97 -17.17 -3.65
CA ASP A 104 10.94 -17.77 -2.33
C ASP A 104 9.56 -18.37 -2.03
N LYS A 105 9.54 -19.30 -1.08
CA LYS A 105 8.30 -19.92 -0.60
C LYS A 105 7.84 -19.19 0.66
N HIS A 106 6.54 -18.97 0.77
CA HIS A 106 5.95 -18.26 1.90
C HIS A 106 4.92 -19.16 2.60
N PRO A 107 5.06 -19.42 3.91
CA PRO A 107 4.10 -20.24 4.64
C PRO A 107 2.70 -19.63 4.68
N HIS A 108 2.60 -18.31 4.47
CA HIS A 108 1.35 -17.54 4.49
C HIS A 108 0.85 -17.22 3.08
N ASP A 109 1.16 -18.05 2.08
CA ASP A 109 0.74 -17.82 0.70
C ASP A 109 -0.77 -17.61 0.54
N PRO A 110 -1.66 -18.37 1.24
CA PRO A 110 -3.10 -18.06 1.18
C PRO A 110 -3.46 -16.63 1.59
N ASP A 111 -2.77 -16.06 2.56
CA ASP A 111 -2.98 -14.68 3.01
C ASP A 111 -2.54 -13.69 1.93
N ILE A 112 -1.42 -13.97 1.27
CA ILE A 112 -0.91 -13.18 0.15
C ILE A 112 -1.95 -13.15 -0.97
N GLN A 113 -2.46 -14.31 -1.36
CA GLN A 113 -3.48 -14.42 -2.41
C GLN A 113 -4.77 -13.69 -2.03
N THR A 114 -5.16 -13.76 -0.76
CA THR A 114 -6.32 -13.02 -0.25
C THR A 114 -6.15 -11.51 -0.43
N LEU A 115 -5.01 -10.97 -0.04
CA LEU A 115 -4.75 -9.54 -0.18
C LEU A 115 -4.75 -9.10 -1.65
N LEU A 116 -4.08 -9.86 -2.53
CA LEU A 116 -4.06 -9.55 -3.96
C LEU A 116 -5.48 -9.55 -4.55
N ARG A 117 -6.28 -10.56 -4.19
CA ARG A 117 -7.67 -10.66 -4.62
C ARG A 117 -8.51 -9.49 -4.12
N ILE A 118 -8.37 -9.13 -2.87
CA ILE A 118 -9.16 -8.04 -2.26
C ILE A 118 -8.85 -6.69 -2.91
N CYS A 119 -7.60 -6.42 -3.23
CA CYS A 119 -7.24 -5.20 -3.97
C CYS A 119 -7.97 -5.13 -5.31
N ASN A 120 -8.11 -6.26 -6.01
CA ASN A 120 -8.85 -6.33 -7.27
C ASN A 120 -10.35 -6.19 -7.06
N VAL A 121 -10.91 -6.82 -6.03
CA VAL A 121 -12.34 -6.68 -5.69
C VAL A 121 -12.70 -5.23 -5.38
N CYS A 122 -11.86 -4.55 -4.61
CA CYS A 122 -12.08 -3.17 -4.20
C CYS A 122 -11.59 -2.15 -5.22
N ASN A 123 -10.95 -2.60 -6.30
CA ASN A 123 -10.43 -1.76 -7.39
C ASN A 123 -9.51 -0.64 -6.89
N ILE A 124 -8.57 -0.97 -6.03
CA ILE A 124 -7.54 -0.03 -5.59
C ILE A 124 -6.21 -0.31 -6.31
N PRO A 125 -5.35 0.70 -6.48
CA PRO A 125 -4.03 0.51 -7.06
C PRO A 125 -3.19 -0.48 -6.25
N LEU A 126 -2.55 -1.42 -6.95
CA LEU A 126 -1.70 -2.44 -6.37
C LEU A 126 -0.41 -2.54 -7.19
N ALA A 127 0.72 -2.30 -6.55
CA ALA A 127 2.03 -2.53 -7.14
C ALA A 127 2.68 -3.73 -6.48
N THR A 128 3.14 -4.72 -7.27
CA THR A 128 3.77 -5.93 -6.75
C THR A 128 5.28 -5.98 -6.98
N ASN A 129 5.83 -4.94 -7.56
CA ASN A 129 7.27 -4.77 -7.77
C ASN A 129 7.66 -3.30 -7.70
N ILE A 130 8.96 -3.05 -7.58
CA ILE A 130 9.50 -1.70 -7.42
C ILE A 130 9.20 -0.82 -8.65
N ALA A 131 9.28 -1.36 -9.86
CA ALA A 131 9.04 -0.59 -11.08
C ALA A 131 7.61 -0.02 -11.10
N THR A 132 6.62 -0.84 -10.76
CA THR A 132 5.22 -0.40 -10.69
C THR A 132 5.01 0.57 -9.52
N ALA A 133 5.64 0.31 -8.38
CA ALA A 133 5.58 1.20 -7.23
C ALA A 133 6.11 2.59 -7.56
N ASP A 134 7.21 2.66 -8.31
CA ASP A 134 7.82 3.93 -8.75
C ASP A 134 6.86 4.73 -9.63
N VAL A 135 6.22 4.09 -10.59
CA VAL A 135 5.21 4.72 -11.46
C VAL A 135 4.03 5.23 -10.63
N LEU A 136 3.53 4.40 -9.71
CA LEU A 136 2.38 4.75 -8.88
C LEU A 136 2.68 5.96 -7.98
N ILE A 137 3.81 5.97 -7.31
CA ILE A 137 4.21 7.06 -6.42
C ILE A 137 4.56 8.34 -7.19
N SER A 138 5.05 8.21 -8.42
CA SER A 138 5.38 9.37 -9.27
C SER A 138 4.15 10.02 -9.88
N SER A 139 3.01 9.31 -9.91
CA SER A 139 1.77 9.86 -10.42
C SER A 139 1.06 10.69 -9.36
N PRO A 140 0.51 11.87 -9.69
CA PRO A 140 -0.30 12.65 -8.76
C PRO A 140 -1.73 12.10 -8.61
N LEU A 141 -2.13 11.07 -9.37
CA LEU A 141 -3.51 10.61 -9.45
C LEU A 141 -4.08 10.19 -8.10
N LEU A 142 -3.30 9.50 -7.28
CA LEU A 142 -3.77 9.02 -5.99
C LEU A 142 -4.08 10.19 -5.03
N LEU A 143 -3.24 11.21 -5.02
CA LEU A 143 -3.46 12.44 -4.25
C LEU A 143 -4.65 13.23 -4.79
N GLU A 144 -4.80 13.29 -6.12
CA GLU A 144 -5.93 13.97 -6.77
C GLU A 144 -7.27 13.31 -6.45
N PHE A 145 -7.33 11.97 -6.50
CA PHE A 145 -8.54 11.24 -6.14
C PHE A 145 -8.95 11.52 -4.70
N ARG A 146 -8.00 11.58 -3.81
CA ARG A 146 -8.25 11.87 -2.40
C ARG A 146 -8.76 13.30 -2.20
N ALA A 147 -8.12 14.26 -2.80
CA ALA A 147 -8.54 15.67 -2.75
C ALA A 147 -9.95 15.85 -3.32
N ALA A 148 -10.28 15.14 -4.41
CA ALA A 148 -11.61 15.20 -5.01
C ALA A 148 -12.69 14.48 -4.18
N ALA A 149 -12.30 13.51 -3.34
CA ALA A 149 -13.21 12.78 -2.45
C ALA A 149 -13.53 13.57 -1.18
N SER A 150 -12.65 14.45 -0.77
CA SER A 150 -12.87 15.31 0.40
C SER A 150 -13.72 16.52 0.03
#